data_45e509d245e81c4c27d2157cb49c04fa
#
_entry.id   45e509d245e81c4c27d2157cb49c04fa
#
_cell.length_a   1.000
_cell.length_b   1.000
_cell.length_c   1.000
_cell.angle_alpha   90.00
_cell.angle_beta   90.00
_cell.angle_gamma   90.00
#
_symmetry.space_group_name_H-M   'P 1'
#
loop_
_entity.id
_entity.type
_entity.pdbx_description
1 polymer ?
#
loop_
_entity_poly.entity_id
_entity_poly.type
_entity_poly.pdbx_seq_one_letter_code
_entity_poly.pdbx_strand_id
1 'polypeptide(L)'
;MRRVAATLVLSLPSCVWGAEGASTEYVGGFTGFAAGYVPTDPGTYLANYLYYYNGSTAAVAVNGKVALNVSTSVYFEIPQITYITKLTLFGGNYGFGIAVPVGYVSVDVGITPVGIDRSASSFGLGDSILVPAIVGWHSGNWHTNLALSVFAPTGQYDQNQAMNLSKHFWAIDGSYSASFLTQTGFDMSGCLGYTVNFENPTTHYKSGDVVHLDLAVGQNLTKQLKVGLGGYAVVQVTGDSGSGATLGSFESDIYALGAILGYSAQLDQSDVDLQLRWYREFDARNHLEGNAIYLTAALKL
;
A
#
# COMPACT_ATOMS: atom_id res chain seq x y z
N MET A 1 -10.06 -59.41 17.33
CA MET A 1 -9.15 -58.56 16.55
C MET A 1 -9.60 -57.11 16.67
N ARG A 2 -8.96 -56.34 17.57
CA ARG A 2 -9.23 -54.90 17.75
C ARG A 2 -8.38 -54.14 16.74
N ARG A 3 -9.00 -53.40 15.83
CA ARG A 3 -8.29 -52.46 14.95
C ARG A 3 -7.92 -51.23 15.77
N VAL A 4 -6.62 -51.00 15.97
CA VAL A 4 -6.06 -49.78 16.50
C VAL A 4 -6.04 -48.78 15.35
N ALA A 5 -6.86 -47.73 15.43
CA ALA A 5 -6.76 -46.59 14.54
C ALA A 5 -5.55 -45.76 14.97
N ALA A 6 -4.51 -45.79 14.17
CA ALA A 6 -3.37 -44.88 14.34
C ALA A 6 -3.81 -43.48 13.92
N THR A 7 -3.99 -42.59 14.90
CA THR A 7 -4.16 -41.16 14.66
C THR A 7 -2.81 -40.61 14.24
N LEU A 8 -2.64 -40.34 12.94
CA LEU A 8 -1.46 -39.66 12.39
C LEU A 8 -1.55 -38.20 12.82
N VAL A 9 -0.87 -37.83 13.87
CA VAL A 9 -0.63 -36.44 14.22
C VAL A 9 0.44 -35.92 13.25
N LEU A 10 -0.01 -35.31 12.15
CA LEU A 10 0.85 -34.50 11.30
C LEU A 10 1.22 -33.27 12.12
N SER A 11 2.44 -33.20 12.61
CA SER A 11 3.08 -31.97 13.03
C SER A 11 3.23 -31.10 11.77
N LEU A 12 2.25 -30.25 11.49
CA LEU A 12 2.39 -29.21 10.50
C LEU A 12 3.53 -28.28 10.98
N PRO A 13 4.49 -27.94 10.12
CA PRO A 13 5.45 -26.88 10.46
C PRO A 13 4.64 -25.67 10.85
N SER A 14 5.14 -24.90 11.81
CA SER A 14 4.54 -23.67 12.33
C SER A 14 4.19 -22.76 11.14
N CYS A 15 2.95 -22.91 10.66
CA CYS A 15 2.42 -22.19 9.53
C CYS A 15 2.13 -20.76 9.97
N VAL A 16 2.55 -19.91 9.21
CA VAL A 16 2.70 -18.48 9.29
C VAL A 16 1.38 -17.80 8.93
N TRP A 17 0.87 -16.90 9.77
CA TRP A 17 -0.45 -16.28 9.67
C TRP A 17 -0.32 -14.77 9.86
N GLY A 18 -0.96 -13.97 9.05
CA GLY A 18 -0.88 -12.50 9.10
C GLY A 18 -2.22 -11.82 8.89
N ALA A 19 -2.19 -10.49 8.84
CA ALA A 19 -3.35 -9.63 8.59
C ALA A 19 -4.33 -10.26 7.62
N GLU A 20 -5.63 -10.07 7.81
CA GLU A 20 -6.66 -10.70 7.00
C GLU A 20 -6.38 -10.53 5.50
N GLY A 21 -6.13 -11.63 4.79
CA GLY A 21 -5.76 -11.62 3.37
C GLY A 21 -4.27 -11.33 3.09
N ALA A 22 -3.37 -11.41 4.07
CA ALA A 22 -1.91 -11.19 3.95
C ALA A 22 -1.51 -9.87 3.25
N SER A 23 -2.27 -8.82 3.46
CA SER A 23 -2.03 -7.48 2.91
C SER A 23 -2.57 -6.40 3.86
N THR A 24 -1.97 -5.22 3.81
CA THR A 24 -2.32 -4.05 4.63
C THR A 24 -3.17 -3.04 3.82
N GLU A 25 -3.79 -2.05 4.51
CA GLU A 25 -4.44 -0.92 3.84
C GLU A 25 -3.42 -0.03 3.14
N TYR A 26 -2.32 0.30 3.83
CA TYR A 26 -1.22 1.00 3.20
C TYR A 26 -0.46 0.07 2.28
N VAL A 27 -0.27 0.48 1.04
CA VAL A 27 0.50 -0.26 0.03
C VAL A 27 1.91 0.32 -0.01
N GLY A 28 2.91 -0.48 0.39
CA GLY A 28 4.32 -0.06 0.47
C GLY A 28 4.86 0.45 -0.86
N GLY A 29 5.71 1.48 -0.81
CA GLY A 29 6.28 2.10 -2.01
C GLY A 29 5.33 3.06 -2.75
N PHE A 30 4.22 3.44 -2.12
CA PHE A 30 3.26 4.39 -2.71
C PHE A 30 3.90 5.77 -2.93
N THR A 31 4.82 6.19 -2.07
CA THR A 31 5.59 7.41 -2.25
C THR A 31 6.92 7.14 -2.97
N GLY A 32 7.51 8.18 -3.57
CA GLY A 32 8.76 8.10 -4.31
C GLY A 32 9.57 9.38 -4.18
N PHE A 33 10.10 9.88 -5.30
CA PHE A 33 10.80 11.16 -5.32
C PHE A 33 9.89 12.31 -4.88
N ALA A 34 10.47 13.29 -4.21
CA ALA A 34 9.81 14.49 -3.73
C ALA A 34 8.62 14.21 -2.78
N ALA A 35 8.64 13.11 -2.02
CA ALA A 35 7.54 12.71 -1.11
C ALA A 35 7.15 13.82 -0.10
N GLY A 36 8.12 14.63 0.34
CA GLY A 36 7.87 15.75 1.26
C GLY A 36 7.34 17.03 0.62
N TYR A 37 7.31 17.10 -0.72
CA TYR A 37 6.91 18.31 -1.41
C TYR A 37 5.39 18.41 -1.57
N VAL A 38 4.82 19.50 -1.10
CA VAL A 38 3.43 19.92 -1.34
C VAL A 38 3.44 21.16 -2.20
N PRO A 39 2.68 21.24 -3.31
CA PRO A 39 2.64 22.44 -4.13
C PRO A 39 2.33 23.72 -3.32
N THR A 40 3.02 24.81 -3.64
CA THR A 40 2.82 26.11 -2.97
C THR A 40 1.70 26.92 -3.62
N ASP A 41 1.45 26.70 -4.89
CA ASP A 41 0.42 27.41 -5.64
C ASP A 41 -0.96 26.82 -5.36
N PRO A 42 -1.94 27.61 -4.93
CA PRO A 42 -3.31 27.15 -4.80
C PRO A 42 -3.88 26.66 -6.14
N GLY A 43 -4.67 25.59 -6.10
CA GLY A 43 -5.28 25.03 -7.29
C GLY A 43 -5.56 23.54 -7.16
N THR A 44 -6.08 22.97 -8.24
CA THR A 44 -6.38 21.54 -8.34
C THR A 44 -5.21 20.80 -8.96
N TYR A 45 -4.79 19.74 -8.31
CA TYR A 45 -3.74 18.84 -8.76
C TYR A 45 -4.34 17.46 -8.99
N LEU A 46 -4.03 16.87 -10.11
CA LEU A 46 -4.41 15.51 -10.46
C LEU A 46 -3.19 14.61 -10.35
N ALA A 47 -3.36 13.46 -9.79
CA ALA A 47 -2.43 12.34 -9.91
C ALA A 47 -3.18 11.09 -10.31
N ASN A 48 -2.53 10.24 -11.10
CA ASN A 48 -3.06 8.92 -11.41
C ASN A 48 -1.96 7.90 -11.17
N TYR A 49 -2.28 6.86 -10.39
CA TYR A 49 -1.35 5.79 -10.10
C TYR A 49 -1.86 4.51 -10.75
N LEU A 50 -1.06 3.95 -11.64
CA LEU A 50 -1.25 2.58 -12.12
C LEU A 50 -0.38 1.69 -11.24
N TYR A 51 -1.01 0.79 -10.53
CA TYR A 51 -0.37 -0.16 -9.63
C TYR A 51 -0.54 -1.58 -10.14
N TYR A 52 0.55 -2.30 -10.25
CA TYR A 52 0.58 -3.72 -10.49
C TYR A 52 1.36 -4.43 -9.40
N TYR A 53 0.78 -5.51 -8.89
CA TYR A 53 1.42 -6.37 -7.92
C TYR A 53 1.27 -7.83 -8.34
N ASN A 54 2.33 -8.60 -8.17
CA ASN A 54 2.29 -10.05 -8.29
C ASN A 54 3.13 -10.65 -7.17
N GLY A 55 2.50 -11.44 -6.32
CA GLY A 55 3.15 -12.04 -5.16
C GLY A 55 2.52 -13.36 -4.76
N SER A 56 3.21 -14.07 -3.87
CA SER A 56 2.77 -15.36 -3.35
C SER A 56 3.14 -15.54 -1.89
N THR A 57 2.47 -16.47 -1.23
CA THR A 57 2.81 -16.92 0.12
C THR A 57 2.45 -18.40 0.28
N ALA A 58 3.20 -19.10 1.14
CA ALA A 58 2.95 -20.50 1.42
C ALA A 58 1.62 -20.71 2.18
N ALA A 59 1.21 -19.75 3.00
CA ALA A 59 -0.03 -19.81 3.76
C ALA A 59 -0.51 -18.41 4.16
N VAL A 60 -1.84 -18.24 4.25
CA VAL A 60 -2.48 -17.01 4.69
C VAL A 60 -3.77 -17.30 5.45
N ALA A 61 -4.11 -16.46 6.43
CA ALA A 61 -5.40 -16.44 7.07
C ALA A 61 -6.40 -15.62 6.25
N VAL A 62 -7.54 -16.22 5.92
CA VAL A 62 -8.66 -15.57 5.23
C VAL A 62 -9.94 -15.97 5.92
N ASN A 63 -10.71 -15.02 6.46
CA ASN A 63 -11.98 -15.27 7.15
C ASN A 63 -11.89 -16.39 8.22
N GLY A 64 -10.83 -16.37 9.05
CA GLY A 64 -10.60 -17.38 10.09
C GLY A 64 -10.25 -18.76 9.58
N LYS A 65 -9.91 -18.93 8.30
CA LYS A 65 -9.49 -20.19 7.65
C LYS A 65 -8.09 -20.02 7.07
N VAL A 66 -7.43 -21.17 6.84
CA VAL A 66 -6.10 -21.24 6.23
C VAL A 66 -6.23 -21.47 4.74
N ALA A 67 -5.70 -20.59 3.92
CA ALA A 67 -5.40 -20.83 2.52
C ALA A 67 -3.91 -21.15 2.36
N LEU A 68 -3.58 -22.16 1.56
CA LEU A 68 -2.20 -22.61 1.31
C LEU A 68 -1.81 -22.33 -0.14
N ASN A 69 -0.51 -22.11 -0.36
CA ASN A 69 0.08 -21.84 -1.69
C ASN A 69 -0.73 -20.79 -2.46
N VAL A 70 -0.87 -19.62 -1.85
CA VAL A 70 -1.62 -18.53 -2.42
C VAL A 70 -0.70 -17.73 -3.33
N SER A 71 -1.13 -17.51 -4.58
CA SER A 71 -0.54 -16.52 -5.48
C SER A 71 -1.61 -15.53 -5.92
N THR A 72 -1.20 -14.27 -6.06
CA THR A 72 -2.12 -13.20 -6.41
C THR A 72 -1.52 -12.26 -7.44
N SER A 73 -2.38 -11.73 -8.29
CA SER A 73 -2.08 -10.60 -9.16
C SER A 73 -3.11 -9.51 -8.94
N VAL A 74 -2.64 -8.29 -8.77
CA VAL A 74 -3.46 -7.11 -8.46
C VAL A 74 -3.14 -6.02 -9.47
N TYR A 75 -4.16 -5.38 -10.00
CA TYR A 75 -4.08 -4.17 -10.83
C TYR A 75 -5.01 -3.12 -10.23
N PHE A 76 -4.48 -1.95 -9.94
CA PHE A 76 -5.29 -0.79 -9.61
C PHE A 76 -4.93 0.40 -10.48
N GLU A 77 -5.95 1.13 -10.92
CA GLU A 77 -5.87 2.51 -11.32
C GLU A 77 -6.43 3.36 -10.18
N ILE A 78 -5.64 4.32 -9.70
CA ILE A 78 -5.98 5.13 -8.53
C ILE A 78 -5.91 6.61 -8.92
N PRO A 79 -6.98 7.15 -9.57
CA PRO A 79 -7.11 8.58 -9.78
C PRO A 79 -7.24 9.31 -8.45
N GLN A 80 -6.47 10.37 -8.30
CA GLN A 80 -6.45 11.23 -7.13
C GLN A 80 -6.64 12.68 -7.54
N ILE A 81 -7.50 13.39 -6.81
CA ILE A 81 -7.67 14.82 -6.90
C ILE A 81 -7.25 15.43 -5.57
N THR A 82 -6.35 16.40 -5.62
CA THR A 82 -5.91 17.18 -4.45
C THR A 82 -6.14 18.66 -4.72
N TYR A 83 -6.77 19.36 -3.81
CA TYR A 83 -6.94 20.80 -3.88
C TYR A 83 -6.06 21.49 -2.83
N ILE A 84 -5.11 22.30 -3.29
CA ILE A 84 -4.29 23.16 -2.45
C ILE A 84 -5.02 24.48 -2.28
N THR A 85 -5.29 24.84 -1.04
CA THR A 85 -6.08 26.03 -0.71
C THR A 85 -5.19 27.28 -0.63
N LYS A 86 -5.80 28.45 -0.53
CA LYS A 86 -5.11 29.70 -0.16
C LYS A 86 -4.86 29.82 1.34
N LEU A 87 -5.40 28.89 2.14
CA LEU A 87 -5.24 28.89 3.59
C LEU A 87 -3.89 28.27 3.96
N THR A 88 -3.32 28.78 5.02
CA THR A 88 -2.16 28.15 5.68
C THR A 88 -2.60 27.55 7.02
N LEU A 89 -2.06 26.39 7.34
CA LEU A 89 -2.29 25.73 8.62
C LEU A 89 -0.91 25.54 9.28
N PHE A 90 -0.74 26.04 10.50
CA PHE A 90 0.54 26.04 11.22
C PHE A 90 1.72 26.61 10.39
N GLY A 91 1.45 27.61 9.55
CA GLY A 91 2.45 28.21 8.67
C GLY A 91 2.77 27.41 7.41
N GLY A 92 2.14 26.27 7.19
CA GLY A 92 2.31 25.42 6.00
C GLY A 92 1.14 25.56 5.01
N ASN A 93 1.36 25.16 3.77
CA ASN A 93 0.36 25.13 2.71
C ASN A 93 -0.62 24.00 3.01
N TYR A 94 -1.89 24.32 3.11
CA TYR A 94 -2.94 23.35 3.40
C TYR A 94 -3.68 22.90 2.15
N GLY A 95 -3.88 21.59 2.03
CA GLY A 95 -4.68 20.97 1.01
C GLY A 95 -5.50 19.80 1.55
N PHE A 96 -6.41 19.32 0.71
CA PHE A 96 -7.22 18.12 0.95
C PHE A 96 -7.49 17.41 -0.37
N GLY A 97 -7.88 16.14 -0.32
CA GLY A 97 -8.08 15.38 -1.54
C GLY A 97 -8.86 14.09 -1.36
N ILE A 98 -9.02 13.39 -2.45
CA ILE A 98 -9.65 12.07 -2.52
C ILE A 98 -8.97 11.24 -3.61
N ALA A 99 -8.80 9.95 -3.35
CA ALA A 99 -8.43 8.96 -4.35
C ALA A 99 -9.45 7.81 -4.35
N VAL A 100 -9.77 7.29 -5.54
CA VAL A 100 -10.78 6.23 -5.71
C VAL A 100 -10.17 5.11 -6.54
N PRO A 101 -9.69 4.03 -5.90
CA PRO A 101 -9.13 2.90 -6.61
C PRO A 101 -10.18 2.15 -7.43
N VAL A 102 -9.83 1.82 -8.68
CA VAL A 102 -10.57 0.87 -9.53
C VAL A 102 -9.61 -0.23 -9.91
N GLY A 103 -9.99 -1.48 -9.74
CA GLY A 103 -8.99 -2.51 -9.96
C GLY A 103 -9.53 -3.89 -10.27
N TYR A 104 -8.58 -4.77 -10.47
CA TYR A 104 -8.76 -6.19 -10.69
C TYR A 104 -7.83 -6.96 -9.76
N VAL A 105 -8.38 -7.96 -9.11
CA VAL A 105 -7.61 -8.90 -8.30
C VAL A 105 -7.88 -10.32 -8.81
N SER A 106 -6.81 -11.11 -8.92
CA SER A 106 -6.87 -12.53 -9.19
C SER A 106 -6.09 -13.27 -8.12
N VAL A 107 -6.67 -14.35 -7.62
CA VAL A 107 -6.05 -15.20 -6.60
C VAL A 107 -6.16 -16.66 -7.02
N ASP A 108 -5.06 -17.37 -6.91
CA ASP A 108 -4.95 -18.80 -7.06
C ASP A 108 -4.59 -19.41 -5.71
N VAL A 109 -5.36 -20.42 -5.26
CA VAL A 109 -5.17 -21.13 -4.00
C VAL A 109 -4.98 -22.60 -4.30
N GLY A 110 -3.81 -23.15 -3.98
CA GLY A 110 -3.52 -24.57 -4.14
C GLY A 110 -3.60 -25.27 -2.79
N ILE A 111 -4.35 -26.37 -2.70
CA ILE A 111 -4.41 -27.21 -1.51
C ILE A 111 -3.67 -28.51 -1.81
N THR A 112 -2.39 -28.55 -1.47
CA THR A 112 -1.60 -29.79 -1.49
C THR A 112 -1.64 -30.45 -0.09
N PRO A 113 -1.78 -31.78 0.03
CA PRO A 113 -1.57 -32.83 -0.96
C PRO A 113 -2.83 -33.30 -1.71
N VAL A 114 -3.96 -32.61 -1.61
CA VAL A 114 -5.26 -33.09 -2.14
C VAL A 114 -5.45 -32.71 -3.61
N GLY A 115 -4.58 -31.86 -4.19
CA GLY A 115 -4.61 -31.48 -5.62
C GLY A 115 -5.84 -30.66 -6.01
N ILE A 116 -6.38 -29.85 -5.10
CA ILE A 116 -7.50 -28.94 -5.38
C ILE A 116 -6.93 -27.53 -5.57
N ASP A 117 -6.95 -27.07 -6.81
CA ASP A 117 -6.64 -25.67 -7.15
C ASP A 117 -7.95 -24.92 -7.33
N ARG A 118 -8.02 -23.73 -6.76
CA ARG A 118 -9.15 -22.80 -6.94
C ARG A 118 -8.61 -21.43 -7.35
N SER A 119 -9.19 -20.92 -8.41
CA SER A 119 -8.93 -19.56 -8.88
C SER A 119 -10.18 -18.71 -8.68
N ALA A 120 -9.99 -17.47 -8.26
CA ALA A 120 -11.04 -16.47 -8.17
C ALA A 120 -10.52 -15.13 -8.68
N SER A 121 -11.40 -14.34 -9.25
CA SER A 121 -11.05 -12.97 -9.66
C SER A 121 -12.22 -12.04 -9.43
N SER A 122 -11.91 -10.76 -9.19
CA SER A 122 -12.89 -9.71 -9.00
C SER A 122 -12.41 -8.44 -9.70
N PHE A 123 -13.35 -7.67 -10.27
CA PHE A 123 -13.11 -6.34 -10.85
C PHE A 123 -14.11 -5.36 -10.28
N GLY A 124 -13.67 -4.16 -9.90
CA GLY A 124 -14.55 -3.12 -9.41
C GLY A 124 -13.82 -2.02 -8.62
N LEU A 125 -14.56 -1.39 -7.72
CA LEU A 125 -14.03 -0.33 -6.86
C LEU A 125 -13.30 -0.93 -5.65
N GLY A 126 -12.15 -0.36 -5.32
CA GLY A 126 -11.48 -0.51 -4.02
C GLY A 126 -11.98 0.49 -3.00
N ASP A 127 -11.37 0.50 -1.83
CA ASP A 127 -11.72 1.42 -0.76
C ASP A 127 -11.24 2.84 -1.08
N SER A 128 -12.15 3.82 -0.96
CA SER A 128 -11.83 5.22 -1.23
C SER A 128 -10.90 5.77 -0.15
N ILE A 129 -9.93 6.57 -0.55
CA ILE A 129 -8.97 7.23 0.33
C ILE A 129 -9.31 8.71 0.39
N LEU A 130 -9.82 9.15 1.53
CA LEU A 130 -10.05 10.57 1.81
C LEU A 130 -8.78 11.14 2.44
N VAL A 131 -8.33 12.29 1.97
CA VAL A 131 -7.20 13.04 2.55
C VAL A 131 -7.76 14.36 3.09
N PRO A 132 -8.32 14.39 4.32
CA PRO A 132 -8.91 15.60 4.87
C PRO A 132 -7.88 16.70 5.12
N ALA A 133 -6.62 16.34 5.29
CA ALA A 133 -5.55 17.30 5.47
C ALA A 133 -4.22 16.80 4.93
N ILE A 134 -3.57 17.65 4.16
CA ILE A 134 -2.13 17.61 3.90
C ILE A 134 -1.60 19.02 4.14
N VAL A 135 -0.54 19.13 4.94
CA VAL A 135 0.08 20.42 5.27
C VAL A 135 1.57 20.35 4.95
N GLY A 136 2.05 21.22 4.08
CA GLY A 136 3.42 21.22 3.60
C GLY A 136 4.20 22.46 4.02
N TRP A 137 5.47 22.27 4.38
CA TRP A 137 6.42 23.34 4.75
C TRP A 137 7.67 23.25 3.88
N HIS A 138 8.24 24.41 3.58
CA HIS A 138 9.41 24.53 2.72
C HIS A 138 10.44 25.45 3.36
N SER A 139 11.72 24.99 3.43
CA SER A 139 12.82 25.76 3.97
C SER A 139 14.12 25.43 3.21
N GLY A 140 14.54 26.31 2.31
CA GLY A 140 15.68 26.04 1.44
C GLY A 140 15.46 24.81 0.59
N ASN A 141 16.33 23.81 0.74
CA ASN A 141 16.25 22.53 0.03
C ASN A 141 15.34 21.49 0.75
N TRP A 142 14.86 21.81 1.93
CA TRP A 142 14.00 20.92 2.71
C TRP A 142 12.53 21.19 2.45
N HIS A 143 11.81 20.13 2.18
CA HIS A 143 10.36 20.11 1.99
C HIS A 143 9.79 19.01 2.88
N THR A 144 8.79 19.34 3.68
CA THR A 144 8.18 18.36 4.60
C THR A 144 6.68 18.50 4.54
N ASN A 145 5.97 17.42 4.85
CA ASN A 145 4.53 17.47 5.06
C ASN A 145 4.06 16.53 6.16
N LEU A 146 2.90 16.85 6.69
CA LEU A 146 2.05 15.96 7.47
C LEU A 146 0.78 15.71 6.68
N ALA A 147 0.38 14.46 6.56
CA ALA A 147 -0.88 14.07 5.93
C ALA A 147 -1.70 13.19 6.87
N LEU A 148 -3.02 13.37 6.78
CA LEU A 148 -4.01 12.49 7.38
C LEU A 148 -4.81 11.87 6.26
N SER A 149 -4.87 10.54 6.22
CA SER A 149 -5.67 9.77 5.27
C SER A 149 -6.69 8.89 5.99
N VAL A 150 -7.86 8.75 5.40
CA VAL A 150 -8.94 7.89 5.91
C VAL A 150 -9.34 6.94 4.80
N PHE A 151 -9.13 5.64 5.01
CA PHE A 151 -9.58 4.58 4.13
C PHE A 151 -11.03 4.25 4.49
N ALA A 152 -11.93 4.47 3.56
CA ALA A 152 -13.37 4.26 3.75
C ALA A 152 -13.78 2.96 3.04
N PRO A 153 -14.50 2.03 3.70
CA PRO A 153 -14.89 0.74 3.15
C PRO A 153 -16.02 0.88 2.10
N THR A 154 -15.71 1.52 0.98
CA THR A 154 -16.63 1.83 -0.13
C THR A 154 -16.50 0.87 -1.30
N GLY A 155 -15.47 0.02 -1.28
CA GLY A 155 -15.18 -0.91 -2.36
C GLY A 155 -16.04 -2.16 -2.32
N GLN A 156 -15.82 -3.02 -3.32
CA GLN A 156 -16.55 -4.29 -3.42
C GLN A 156 -16.00 -5.31 -2.43
N TYR A 157 -16.91 -5.89 -1.66
CA TYR A 157 -16.61 -6.91 -0.67
C TYR A 157 -17.64 -8.05 -0.70
N ASP A 158 -17.14 -9.29 -0.69
CA ASP A 158 -17.93 -10.50 -0.50
C ASP A 158 -17.16 -11.44 0.45
N GLN A 159 -17.73 -11.69 1.62
CA GLN A 159 -17.13 -12.55 2.65
C GLN A 159 -16.86 -14.00 2.19
N ASN A 160 -17.49 -14.45 1.09
CA ASN A 160 -17.30 -15.79 0.54
C ASN A 160 -16.14 -15.86 -0.45
N GLN A 161 -15.56 -14.74 -0.83
CA GLN A 161 -14.39 -14.67 -1.70
C GLN A 161 -13.09 -14.77 -0.89
N ALA A 162 -12.09 -15.42 -1.47
CA ALA A 162 -10.77 -15.55 -0.85
C ALA A 162 -10.00 -14.23 -0.83
N MET A 163 -10.29 -13.30 -1.74
CA MET A 163 -9.70 -11.98 -1.82
C MET A 163 -10.70 -10.99 -2.37
N ASN A 164 -10.69 -9.79 -1.81
CA ASN A 164 -11.60 -8.71 -2.13
C ASN A 164 -10.83 -7.46 -2.56
N LEU A 165 -11.49 -6.56 -3.30
CA LEU A 165 -10.98 -5.24 -3.65
C LEU A 165 -11.08 -4.26 -2.46
N SER A 166 -12.02 -4.50 -1.55
CA SER A 166 -12.19 -3.78 -0.29
C SER A 166 -11.74 -4.66 0.88
N LYS A 167 -11.18 -4.03 1.91
CA LYS A 167 -10.91 -4.65 3.22
C LYS A 167 -12.17 -4.65 4.12
N HIS A 168 -13.16 -3.85 3.74
CA HIS A 168 -14.46 -3.73 4.44
C HIS A 168 -14.35 -3.26 5.89
N PHE A 169 -13.32 -2.49 6.22
CA PHE A 169 -13.18 -1.78 7.49
C PHE A 169 -12.60 -0.38 7.27
N TRP A 170 -12.83 0.49 8.22
CA TRP A 170 -12.21 1.81 8.24
C TRP A 170 -10.76 1.70 8.68
N ALA A 171 -9.87 2.53 8.10
CA ALA A 171 -8.55 2.75 8.64
C ALA A 171 -8.20 4.24 8.58
N ILE A 172 -7.34 4.67 9.51
CA ILE A 172 -6.83 6.04 9.58
C ILE A 172 -5.32 5.98 9.56
N ASP A 173 -4.72 6.74 8.65
CA ASP A 173 -3.28 6.85 8.51
C ASP A 173 -2.81 8.27 8.76
N GLY A 174 -1.83 8.42 9.63
CA GLY A 174 -1.10 9.66 9.84
C GLY A 174 0.33 9.50 9.36
N SER A 175 0.78 10.35 8.41
CA SER A 175 2.11 10.24 7.85
C SER A 175 2.88 11.57 7.88
N TYR A 176 4.19 11.45 8.04
CA TYR A 176 5.16 12.54 7.91
C TYR A 176 6.11 12.21 6.76
N SER A 177 6.22 13.14 5.81
CA SER A 177 7.15 13.01 4.71
C SER A 177 8.19 14.14 4.73
N ALA A 178 9.42 13.81 4.34
CA ALA A 178 10.51 14.77 4.18
C ALA A 178 11.26 14.53 2.89
N SER A 179 11.67 15.60 2.24
CA SER A 179 12.50 15.57 1.04
C SER A 179 13.60 16.62 1.13
N PHE A 180 14.81 16.23 0.76
CA PHE A 180 15.93 17.14 0.51
C PHE A 180 16.18 17.22 -0.99
N LEU A 181 15.77 18.34 -1.59
CA LEU A 181 15.81 18.58 -3.03
C LEU A 181 16.84 19.66 -3.35
N THR A 182 17.86 19.34 -4.15
CA THR A 182 18.89 20.30 -4.51
C THR A 182 18.70 20.85 -5.91
N GLN A 183 19.27 22.03 -6.17
CA GLN A 183 19.27 22.62 -7.51
C GLN A 183 20.08 21.79 -8.53
N THR A 184 21.00 20.93 -8.06
CA THR A 184 21.76 20.01 -8.91
C THR A 184 20.97 18.75 -9.26
N GLY A 185 19.72 18.64 -8.77
CA GLY A 185 18.81 17.53 -9.06
C GLY A 185 18.99 16.32 -8.16
N PHE A 186 19.75 16.42 -7.06
CA PHE A 186 19.77 15.40 -6.04
C PHE A 186 18.47 15.44 -5.24
N ASP A 187 17.91 14.26 -4.97
CA ASP A 187 16.66 14.03 -4.25
C ASP A 187 16.89 12.93 -3.23
N MET A 188 16.59 13.21 -1.97
CA MET A 188 16.52 12.24 -0.90
C MET A 188 15.18 12.44 -0.20
N SER A 189 14.31 11.46 -0.30
CA SER A 189 12.92 11.53 0.15
C SER A 189 12.57 10.36 1.04
N GLY A 190 11.67 10.58 1.99
CA GLY A 190 11.12 9.53 2.82
C GLY A 190 9.74 9.89 3.34
N CYS A 191 8.94 8.86 3.61
CA CYS A 191 7.63 8.94 4.24
C CYS A 191 7.55 7.90 5.35
N LEU A 192 7.26 8.34 6.55
CA LEU A 192 6.99 7.49 7.72
C LEU A 192 5.54 7.68 8.13
N GLY A 193 4.79 6.60 8.27
CA GLY A 193 3.40 6.67 8.69
C GLY A 193 2.99 5.57 9.67
N TYR A 194 1.83 5.79 10.24
CA TYR A 194 1.17 4.89 11.18
C TYR A 194 -0.30 4.76 10.81
N THR A 195 -0.71 3.53 10.50
CA THR A 195 -2.08 3.19 10.14
C THR A 195 -2.77 2.47 11.29
N VAL A 196 -3.89 3.02 11.76
CA VAL A 196 -4.79 2.39 12.73
C VAL A 196 -5.91 1.70 11.98
N ASN A 197 -6.03 0.39 12.14
CA ASN A 197 -7.10 -0.40 11.54
C ASN A 197 -8.26 -0.59 12.51
N PHE A 198 -9.49 -0.52 11.99
CA PHE A 198 -10.71 -0.83 12.76
C PHE A 198 -11.18 -2.27 12.45
N GLU A 199 -12.15 -2.73 13.22
CA GLU A 199 -12.73 -4.06 13.05
C GLU A 199 -13.57 -4.14 11.77
N ASN A 200 -13.41 -5.22 11.00
CA ASN A 200 -14.30 -5.58 9.91
C ASN A 200 -15.66 -6.01 10.51
N PRO A 201 -16.75 -5.29 10.23
CA PRO A 201 -18.05 -5.54 10.86
C PRO A 201 -18.69 -6.87 10.45
N THR A 202 -18.20 -7.50 9.38
CA THR A 202 -18.74 -8.76 8.87
C THR A 202 -18.00 -9.97 9.44
N THR A 203 -16.67 -9.90 9.53
CA THR A 203 -15.84 -11.00 10.02
C THR A 203 -15.51 -10.87 11.50
N HIS A 204 -15.72 -9.70 12.10
CA HIS A 204 -15.27 -9.35 13.45
C HIS A 204 -13.76 -9.55 13.66
N TYR A 205 -13.02 -9.45 12.55
CA TYR A 205 -11.57 -9.49 12.54
C TYR A 205 -11.02 -8.06 12.57
N LYS A 206 -10.09 -7.80 13.44
CA LYS A 206 -9.34 -6.55 13.46
C LYS A 206 -7.87 -6.86 13.16
N SER A 207 -7.40 -6.46 11.98
CA SER A 207 -5.98 -6.44 11.66
C SER A 207 -5.24 -5.47 12.57
N GLY A 208 -4.05 -5.83 13.00
CA GLY A 208 -3.25 -4.96 13.85
C GLY A 208 -2.82 -3.68 13.14
N ASP A 209 -2.39 -2.72 13.94
CA ASP A 209 -1.93 -1.42 13.45
C ASP A 209 -0.56 -1.54 12.76
N VAL A 210 -0.30 -0.67 11.79
CA VAL A 210 0.85 -0.78 10.89
C VAL A 210 1.73 0.47 10.96
N VAL A 211 3.04 0.29 11.05
CA VAL A 211 4.04 1.30 10.74
C VAL A 211 4.53 1.06 9.31
N HIS A 212 4.64 2.12 8.52
CA HIS A 212 5.22 2.03 7.18
C HIS A 212 6.28 3.10 6.96
N LEU A 213 7.28 2.74 6.17
CA LEU A 213 8.38 3.62 5.77
C LEU A 213 8.66 3.43 4.29
N ASP A 214 8.56 4.49 3.52
CA ASP A 214 9.03 4.55 2.13
C ASP A 214 10.27 5.44 2.05
N LEU A 215 11.26 5.04 1.27
CA LEU A 215 12.50 5.79 1.05
C LEU A 215 12.81 5.87 -0.44
N ALA A 216 13.36 7.00 -0.87
CA ALA A 216 13.85 7.18 -2.22
C ALA A 216 15.11 8.07 -2.23
N VAL A 217 16.05 7.74 -3.10
CA VAL A 217 17.22 8.58 -3.40
C VAL A 217 17.45 8.59 -4.89
N GLY A 218 17.67 9.76 -5.47
CA GLY A 218 17.85 9.89 -6.91
C GLY A 218 18.66 11.12 -7.32
N GLN A 219 19.04 11.12 -8.58
CA GLN A 219 19.80 12.19 -9.21
C GLN A 219 19.27 12.46 -10.60
N ASN A 220 19.10 13.72 -10.95
CA ASN A 220 18.82 14.14 -12.31
C ASN A 220 20.03 13.82 -13.21
N LEU A 221 19.81 13.03 -14.26
CA LEU A 221 20.80 12.80 -15.31
C LEU A 221 20.70 13.86 -16.41
N THR A 222 19.48 14.36 -16.65
CA THR A 222 19.18 15.48 -17.54
C THR A 222 18.22 16.43 -16.83
N LYS A 223 17.79 17.49 -17.51
CA LYS A 223 16.74 18.38 -16.97
C LYS A 223 15.40 17.67 -16.78
N GLN A 224 15.14 16.62 -17.55
CA GLN A 224 13.87 15.88 -17.53
C GLN A 224 13.97 14.53 -16.82
N LEU A 225 15.09 13.82 -16.97
CA LEU A 225 15.25 12.45 -16.51
C LEU A 225 15.96 12.39 -15.14
N LYS A 226 15.30 11.81 -14.16
CA LYS A 226 15.83 11.44 -12.85
C LYS A 226 15.91 9.91 -12.74
N VAL A 227 16.97 9.39 -12.17
CA VAL A 227 17.12 7.97 -11.85
C VAL A 227 17.49 7.80 -10.38
N GLY A 228 17.06 6.71 -9.78
CA GLY A 228 17.39 6.43 -8.40
C GLY A 228 16.95 5.07 -7.93
N LEU A 229 17.11 4.90 -6.63
CA LEU A 229 16.72 3.71 -5.90
C LEU A 229 15.66 4.08 -4.88
N GLY A 230 14.82 3.12 -4.54
CA GLY A 230 13.87 3.24 -3.46
C GLY A 230 13.68 1.93 -2.72
N GLY A 231 12.97 1.99 -1.63
CA GLY A 231 12.61 0.82 -0.86
C GLY A 231 11.51 1.16 0.14
N TYR A 232 10.92 0.14 0.70
CA TYR A 232 9.92 0.30 1.74
C TYR A 232 9.99 -0.80 2.79
N ALA A 233 9.44 -0.49 3.95
CA ALA A 233 9.12 -1.43 5.01
C ALA A 233 7.68 -1.20 5.46
N VAL A 234 6.91 -2.28 5.58
CA VAL A 234 5.55 -2.24 6.14
C VAL A 234 5.52 -3.29 7.25
N VAL A 235 5.30 -2.84 8.48
CA VAL A 235 5.43 -3.66 9.69
C VAL A 235 4.18 -3.49 10.55
N GLN A 236 3.48 -4.58 10.77
CA GLN A 236 2.38 -4.63 11.71
C GLN A 236 2.96 -4.66 13.13
N VAL A 237 2.60 -3.68 13.95
CA VAL A 237 3.19 -3.44 15.29
C VAL A 237 2.28 -3.83 16.44
N THR A 238 1.05 -4.17 16.15
CA THR A 238 0.12 -4.80 17.10
C THR A 238 -0.45 -6.06 16.48
N GLY A 239 -0.69 -7.07 17.29
CA GLY A 239 -1.24 -8.32 16.77
C GLY A 239 -2.71 -8.21 16.38
N ASP A 240 -3.14 -9.12 15.53
CA ASP A 240 -4.53 -9.25 15.13
C ASP A 240 -5.42 -9.57 16.33
N SER A 241 -6.67 -9.09 16.30
CA SER A 241 -7.63 -9.19 17.41
C SER A 241 -9.07 -9.28 16.90
N GLY A 242 -10.03 -9.22 17.83
CA GLY A 242 -11.45 -9.41 17.53
C GLY A 242 -11.87 -10.88 17.56
N SER A 243 -13.17 -11.14 17.59
CA SER A 243 -13.70 -12.51 17.69
C SER A 243 -13.48 -13.33 16.42
N GLY A 244 -13.19 -12.67 15.28
CA GLY A 244 -12.83 -13.29 14.00
C GLY A 244 -11.38 -13.78 13.95
N ALA A 245 -10.49 -13.27 14.79
CA ALA A 245 -9.08 -13.67 14.83
C ALA A 245 -8.88 -15.03 15.56
N THR A 246 -9.64 -16.04 15.15
CA THR A 246 -9.72 -17.35 15.80
C THR A 246 -8.44 -18.18 15.74
N LEU A 247 -7.54 -17.83 14.81
CA LEU A 247 -6.29 -18.56 14.58
C LEU A 247 -5.11 -18.01 15.41
N GLY A 248 -5.27 -16.84 15.99
CA GLY A 248 -4.26 -16.21 16.87
C GLY A 248 -4.02 -14.73 16.55
N SER A 249 -3.20 -14.12 17.38
CA SER A 249 -2.79 -12.71 17.25
C SER A 249 -1.50 -12.65 16.45
N PHE A 250 -1.61 -12.50 15.14
CA PHE A 250 -0.48 -12.48 14.23
C PHE A 250 0.00 -11.07 13.96
N GLU A 251 1.25 -10.96 13.56
CA GLU A 251 1.88 -9.74 13.06
C GLU A 251 2.52 -10.04 11.71
N SER A 252 2.48 -9.08 10.82
CA SER A 252 3.05 -9.19 9.46
C SER A 252 4.12 -8.14 9.22
N ASP A 253 5.10 -8.49 8.40
CA ASP A 253 6.11 -7.55 7.93
C ASP A 253 6.57 -7.91 6.51
N ILE A 254 6.94 -6.88 5.76
CA ILE A 254 7.48 -6.96 4.42
C ILE A 254 8.47 -5.83 4.16
N TYR A 255 9.55 -6.14 3.48
CA TYR A 255 10.59 -5.20 3.08
C TYR A 255 10.78 -5.26 1.57
N ALA A 256 11.17 -4.15 0.96
CA ALA A 256 11.43 -4.11 -0.47
C ALA A 256 12.54 -3.13 -0.84
N LEU A 257 13.22 -3.45 -1.94
CA LEU A 257 14.16 -2.56 -2.61
C LEU A 257 13.88 -2.55 -4.11
N GLY A 258 14.21 -1.43 -4.77
CA GLY A 258 13.92 -1.29 -6.18
C GLY A 258 14.52 -0.07 -6.84
N ALA A 259 14.11 0.14 -8.08
CA ALA A 259 14.56 1.23 -8.93
C ALA A 259 13.41 2.23 -9.18
N ILE A 260 13.78 3.50 -9.31
CA ILE A 260 12.84 4.59 -9.61
C ILE A 260 13.37 5.37 -10.80
N LEU A 261 12.50 5.59 -11.78
CA LEU A 261 12.72 6.53 -12.89
C LEU A 261 11.72 7.66 -12.77
N GLY A 262 12.19 8.89 -12.79
CA GLY A 262 11.37 10.09 -12.86
C GLY A 262 11.56 10.79 -14.21
N TYR A 263 10.49 11.30 -14.78
CA TYR A 263 10.54 12.09 -16.01
C TYR A 263 9.59 13.28 -15.90
N SER A 264 10.15 14.49 -15.97
CA SER A 264 9.36 15.73 -15.98
C SER A 264 9.25 16.24 -17.42
N ALA A 265 8.04 16.42 -17.87
CA ALA A 265 7.72 16.93 -19.21
C ALA A 265 6.85 18.18 -19.10
N GLN A 266 6.97 19.07 -20.08
CA GLN A 266 6.05 20.18 -20.25
C GLN A 266 5.12 19.85 -21.44
N LEU A 267 3.83 19.75 -21.16
CA LEU A 267 2.79 19.54 -22.17
C LEU A 267 1.93 20.82 -22.23
N ASP A 268 2.05 21.55 -23.31
CA ASP A 268 1.44 22.87 -23.49
C ASP A 268 1.84 23.83 -22.36
N GLN A 269 0.92 24.15 -21.44
CA GLN A 269 1.12 25.04 -20.30
C GLN A 269 1.22 24.30 -18.97
N SER A 270 1.15 22.96 -18.97
CA SER A 270 1.15 22.15 -17.75
C SER A 270 2.45 21.35 -17.64
N ASP A 271 3.05 21.41 -16.47
CA ASP A 271 4.14 20.51 -16.12
C ASP A 271 3.54 19.15 -15.70
N VAL A 272 4.07 18.08 -16.28
CA VAL A 272 3.67 16.70 -16.00
C VAL A 272 4.85 15.96 -15.42
N ASP A 273 4.68 15.42 -14.23
CA ASP A 273 5.66 14.57 -13.58
C ASP A 273 5.24 13.10 -13.66
N LEU A 274 6.13 12.29 -14.23
CA LEU A 274 5.97 10.86 -14.34
C LEU A 274 6.98 10.16 -13.44
N GLN A 275 6.55 9.11 -12.74
CA GLN A 275 7.45 8.22 -12.00
C GLN A 275 7.10 6.77 -12.27
N LEU A 276 8.08 5.98 -12.73
CA LEU A 276 8.01 4.53 -12.79
C LEU A 276 8.84 3.97 -11.64
N ARG A 277 8.21 3.18 -10.78
CA ARG A 277 8.84 2.53 -9.63
C ARG A 277 8.64 1.03 -9.74
N TRP A 278 9.70 0.29 -9.54
CA TRP A 278 9.67 -1.17 -9.43
C TRP A 278 10.37 -1.57 -8.16
N TYR A 279 9.72 -2.44 -7.39
CA TYR A 279 10.23 -2.96 -6.14
C TYR A 279 10.18 -4.49 -6.15
N ARG A 280 11.23 -5.13 -5.65
CA ARG A 280 11.24 -6.54 -5.28
C ARG A 280 11.15 -6.64 -3.78
N GLU A 281 10.14 -7.37 -3.31
CA GLU A 281 9.94 -7.69 -1.91
C GLU A 281 10.80 -8.86 -1.46
N PHE A 282 11.12 -8.89 -0.19
CA PHE A 282 11.90 -9.93 0.47
C PHE A 282 11.60 -9.95 1.97
N ASP A 283 11.95 -11.08 2.63
CA ASP A 283 11.84 -11.29 4.08
C ASP A 283 10.40 -11.08 4.59
N ALA A 284 9.43 -11.58 3.82
CA ALA A 284 8.02 -11.50 4.16
C ALA A 284 7.67 -12.44 5.32
N ARG A 285 7.10 -11.89 6.36
CA ARG A 285 6.50 -12.67 7.44
C ARG A 285 4.99 -12.41 7.45
N ASN A 286 4.19 -13.46 7.33
CA ASN A 286 2.73 -13.36 7.35
C ASN A 286 2.18 -12.38 6.30
N HIS A 287 2.85 -12.26 5.17
CA HIS A 287 2.53 -11.36 4.08
C HIS A 287 2.76 -12.06 2.73
N LEU A 288 2.14 -11.55 1.68
CA LEU A 288 2.54 -11.90 0.31
C LEU A 288 3.92 -11.33 0.04
N GLU A 289 4.73 -12.05 -0.74
CA GLU A 289 6.04 -11.59 -1.21
C GLU A 289 6.09 -11.61 -2.73
N GLY A 290 6.45 -10.49 -3.34
CA GLY A 290 6.38 -10.37 -4.78
C GLY A 290 7.11 -9.19 -5.39
N ASN A 291 6.52 -8.69 -6.46
CA ASN A 291 6.97 -7.49 -7.15
C ASN A 291 5.84 -6.46 -7.16
N ALA A 292 6.18 -5.22 -6.85
CA ALA A 292 5.29 -4.07 -6.96
C ALA A 292 5.81 -3.13 -8.04
N ILE A 293 4.92 -2.68 -8.93
CA ILE A 293 5.22 -1.72 -9.99
C ILE A 293 4.20 -0.58 -9.91
N TYR A 294 4.70 0.64 -9.93
CA TYR A 294 3.88 1.85 -10.01
C TYR A 294 4.27 2.66 -11.23
N LEU A 295 3.28 3.13 -11.96
CA LEU A 295 3.43 4.25 -12.88
C LEU A 295 2.55 5.39 -12.39
N THR A 296 3.16 6.49 -12.02
CA THR A 296 2.45 7.68 -11.53
C THR A 296 2.57 8.79 -12.57
N ALA A 297 1.46 9.46 -12.83
CA ALA A 297 1.43 10.72 -13.58
C ALA A 297 0.78 11.79 -12.71
N ALA A 298 1.41 12.95 -12.55
CA ALA A 298 0.87 14.07 -11.79
C ALA A 298 0.97 15.37 -12.58
N LEU A 299 -0.05 16.22 -12.46
CA LEU A 299 -0.11 17.52 -13.12
C LEU A 299 -0.98 18.51 -12.34
N LYS A 300 -0.77 19.80 -12.58
CA LYS A 300 -1.66 20.89 -12.14
C LYS A 300 -2.67 21.20 -13.26
N LEU A 301 -3.96 21.39 -12.87
CA LEU A 301 -5.02 21.90 -13.76
C LEU A 301 -5.03 23.42 -13.82
#